data_e7563800b270996fd1e9dea403459b2b
#
_entry.id   e7563800b270996fd1e9dea403459b2b
#
_cell.length_a   1.000
_cell.length_b   1.000
_cell.length_c   1.000
_cell.angle_alpha   90.00
_cell.angle_beta   90.00
_cell.angle_gamma   90.00
#
_symmetry.space_group_name_H-M   'P 1'
#
loop_
_entity.id
_entity.type
_entity.pdbx_description
1 polymer ?
#
loop_
_entity_poly.entity_id
_entity_poly.type
_entity_poly.pdbx_seq_one_letter_code
_entity_poly.pdbx_strand_id
1 'polypeptide(L)'
;EKPLPVYGKGHNIRDWLYVEDHCDAVYTVLQHGEIGETYNVGGNNEIRNIDIVKTICAILDEMRPSPNGKSYGNLISFVKDRPGHDFRYAIDASKIKTELGWTPKETFESGIRKTIEWYIENESWWRKIQDKTYNQERLGL
;
A
#
# COMPACT_ATOMS: atom_id res chain seq x y z
N GLU A 1 18.69 -0.31 -10.23
CA GLU A 1 17.73 -1.30 -9.71
C GLU A 1 18.36 -2.01 -8.52
N LYS A 2 17.62 -2.07 -7.40
CA LYS A 2 18.03 -2.75 -6.17
C LYS A 2 17.12 -3.95 -5.92
N PRO A 3 17.57 -5.00 -5.19
CA PRO A 3 16.69 -6.09 -4.79
C PRO A 3 15.47 -5.57 -4.01
N LEU A 4 14.33 -6.22 -4.20
CA LEU A 4 13.08 -5.96 -3.48
C LEU A 4 12.95 -6.99 -2.34
N PRO A 5 13.32 -6.64 -1.10
CA PRO A 5 13.29 -7.59 0.01
C PRO A 5 11.86 -7.85 0.46
N VAL A 6 11.47 -9.13 0.47
CA VAL A 6 10.18 -9.61 0.97
C VAL A 6 10.43 -10.43 2.24
N TYR A 7 9.84 -10.03 3.35
CA TYR A 7 9.97 -10.70 4.63
C TYR A 7 9.32 -12.09 4.61
N GLY A 8 10.02 -13.11 5.13
CA GLY A 8 9.55 -14.48 5.18
C GLY A 8 9.21 -14.98 3.78
N LYS A 9 7.99 -15.47 3.60
CA LYS A 9 7.42 -15.89 2.31
C LYS A 9 6.47 -14.84 1.71
N GLY A 10 6.33 -13.67 2.36
CA GLY A 10 5.40 -12.62 1.95
C GLY A 10 3.92 -12.99 2.11
N HIS A 11 3.59 -13.96 2.96
CA HIS A 11 2.22 -14.43 3.16
C HIS A 11 1.40 -13.58 4.15
N ASN A 12 2.04 -12.59 4.78
CA ASN A 12 1.36 -11.66 5.67
C ASN A 12 0.29 -10.89 4.90
N ILE A 13 -0.90 -10.78 5.49
CA ILE A 13 -2.07 -10.16 4.88
C ILE A 13 -2.30 -8.78 5.48
N ARG A 14 -2.63 -7.82 4.64
CA ARG A 14 -3.02 -6.45 5.04
C ARG A 14 -4.27 -6.05 4.27
N ASP A 15 -5.05 -5.17 4.87
CA ASP A 15 -6.15 -4.49 4.19
C ASP A 15 -5.61 -3.24 3.51
N TRP A 16 -5.80 -3.16 2.18
CA TRP A 16 -5.24 -2.11 1.33
C TRP A 16 -6.33 -1.13 0.91
N LEU A 17 -6.04 0.14 1.14
CA LEU A 17 -6.95 1.24 0.84
C LEU A 17 -6.22 2.33 0.06
N TYR A 18 -6.85 2.86 -0.99
CA TYR A 18 -6.31 3.98 -1.74
C TYR A 18 -6.28 5.24 -0.88
N VAL A 19 -5.21 6.04 -1.02
CA VAL A 19 -4.94 7.16 -0.11
C VAL A 19 -6.03 8.24 -0.15
N GLU A 20 -6.60 8.54 -1.33
CA GLU A 20 -7.66 9.54 -1.43
C GLU A 20 -8.97 9.06 -0.81
N ASP A 21 -9.27 7.77 -0.91
CA ASP A 21 -10.41 7.18 -0.19
C ASP A 21 -10.22 7.28 1.33
N HIS A 22 -8.99 7.06 1.81
CA HIS A 22 -8.69 7.26 3.23
C HIS A 22 -8.87 8.71 3.66
N CYS A 23 -8.41 9.68 2.85
CA CYS A 23 -8.60 11.10 3.12
C CYS A 23 -10.10 11.48 3.12
N ASP A 24 -10.86 10.94 2.18
CA ASP A 24 -12.32 11.13 2.09
C ASP A 24 -13.04 10.57 3.34
N ALA A 25 -12.61 9.38 3.81
CA ALA A 25 -13.13 8.81 5.06
C ALA A 25 -12.87 9.71 6.26
N VAL A 26 -11.64 10.19 6.42
CA VAL A 26 -11.26 11.10 7.52
C VAL A 26 -12.08 12.39 7.45
N TYR A 27 -12.26 12.95 6.27
CA TYR A 27 -13.07 14.15 6.06
C TYR A 27 -14.54 13.90 6.38
N THR A 28 -15.09 12.76 5.96
CA THR A 28 -16.46 12.35 6.27
C THR A 28 -16.69 12.22 7.78
N VAL A 29 -15.76 11.59 8.50
CA VAL A 29 -15.83 11.49 9.97
C VAL A 29 -15.75 12.88 10.62
N LEU A 30 -14.89 13.76 10.13
CA LEU A 30 -14.78 15.13 10.66
C LEU A 30 -16.09 15.92 10.50
N GLN A 31 -16.80 15.74 9.39
CA GLN A 31 -18.05 16.49 9.08
C GLN A 31 -19.29 15.88 9.72
N HIS A 32 -19.35 14.56 9.82
CA HIS A 32 -20.59 13.83 10.11
C HIS A 32 -20.47 12.81 11.24
N GLY A 33 -19.24 12.56 11.76
CA GLY A 33 -19.02 11.63 12.85
C GLY A 33 -19.63 12.11 14.17
N GLU A 34 -20.10 11.17 14.98
CA GLU A 34 -20.59 11.47 16.32
C GLU A 34 -19.41 11.78 17.26
N ILE A 35 -19.53 12.86 18.04
CA ILE A 35 -18.48 13.31 18.96
C ILE A 35 -18.25 12.26 20.05
N GLY A 36 -17.01 11.83 20.20
CA GLY A 36 -16.60 10.80 21.17
C GLY A 36 -16.61 9.39 20.61
N GLU A 37 -17.11 9.19 19.39
CA GLU A 37 -17.13 7.88 18.73
C GLU A 37 -15.84 7.60 17.94
N THR A 38 -15.59 6.31 17.68
CA THR A 38 -14.47 5.85 16.85
C THR A 38 -14.99 5.14 15.61
N TYR A 39 -14.30 5.35 14.49
CA TYR A 39 -14.63 4.75 13.20
C TYR A 39 -13.41 4.04 12.62
N ASN A 40 -13.53 2.75 12.35
CA ASN A 40 -12.54 2.02 11.58
C ASN A 40 -12.69 2.36 10.09
N VAL A 41 -11.55 2.55 9.42
CA VAL A 41 -11.50 2.82 7.99
C VAL A 41 -10.68 1.73 7.32
N GLY A 42 -11.27 1.00 6.39
CA GLY A 42 -10.65 -0.12 5.69
C GLY A 42 -11.16 -0.25 4.26
N GLY A 43 -10.36 -0.94 3.43
CA GLY A 43 -10.64 -1.15 2.02
C GLY A 43 -11.42 -2.42 1.69
N ASN A 44 -11.55 -3.35 2.65
CA ASN A 44 -12.01 -4.72 2.42
C ASN A 44 -11.18 -5.47 1.36
N ASN A 45 -9.90 -5.09 1.22
CA ASN A 45 -8.95 -5.63 0.26
C ASN A 45 -7.82 -6.37 1.00
N GLU A 46 -8.15 -7.52 1.59
CA GLU A 46 -7.20 -8.34 2.31
C GLU A 46 -6.31 -9.12 1.33
N ILE A 47 -5.09 -8.63 1.09
CA ILE A 47 -4.19 -9.19 0.09
C ILE A 47 -2.83 -9.50 0.74
N ARG A 48 -2.20 -10.60 0.30
CA ARG A 48 -0.87 -10.99 0.77
C ARG A 48 0.20 -10.04 0.22
N ASN A 49 1.20 -9.75 1.03
CA ASN A 49 2.29 -8.85 0.65
C ASN A 49 2.99 -9.30 -0.65
N ILE A 50 3.19 -10.60 -0.84
CA ILE A 50 3.83 -11.12 -2.07
C ILE A 50 2.99 -10.84 -3.32
N ASP A 51 1.65 -10.87 -3.20
CA ASP A 51 0.76 -10.61 -4.33
C ASP A 51 0.79 -9.12 -4.68
N ILE A 52 0.83 -8.24 -3.68
CA ILE A 52 1.04 -6.79 -3.89
C ILE A 52 2.35 -6.53 -4.63
N VAL A 53 3.45 -7.09 -4.16
CA VAL A 53 4.78 -6.88 -4.78
C VAL A 53 4.77 -7.33 -6.23
N LYS A 54 4.17 -8.50 -6.52
CA LYS A 54 4.04 -8.99 -7.90
C LYS A 54 3.18 -8.07 -8.77
N THR A 55 2.06 -7.57 -8.21
CA THR A 55 1.19 -6.63 -8.93
C THR A 55 1.92 -5.33 -9.26
N ILE A 56 2.66 -4.77 -8.29
CA ILE A 56 3.47 -3.56 -8.53
C ILE A 56 4.51 -3.82 -9.63
N CYS A 57 5.22 -4.95 -9.58
CA CYS A 57 6.21 -5.30 -10.59
C CYS A 57 5.57 -5.41 -11.99
N ALA A 58 4.42 -6.09 -12.10
CA ALA A 58 3.72 -6.25 -13.38
C ALA A 58 3.25 -4.90 -13.96
N ILE A 59 2.70 -4.02 -13.12
CA ILE A 59 2.29 -2.67 -13.56
C ILE A 59 3.50 -1.84 -13.99
N LEU A 60 4.62 -1.93 -13.27
CA LEU A 60 5.86 -1.23 -13.65
C LEU A 60 6.45 -1.79 -14.96
N ASP A 61 6.40 -3.10 -15.17
CA ASP A 61 6.83 -3.72 -16.42
C ASP A 61 6.02 -3.19 -17.63
N GLU A 62 4.74 -2.89 -17.42
CA GLU A 62 3.86 -2.29 -18.43
C GLU A 62 4.14 -0.78 -18.64
N MET A 63 4.17 -0.02 -17.55
CA MET A 63 4.17 1.46 -17.63
C MET A 63 5.57 2.06 -17.80
N ARG A 64 6.58 1.43 -17.24
CA ARG A 64 7.98 1.88 -17.27
C ARG A 64 8.91 0.70 -17.39
N PRO A 65 8.95 -0.02 -18.52
CA PRO A 65 9.81 -1.18 -18.71
C PRO A 65 11.26 -0.90 -18.32
N SER A 66 11.88 -1.88 -17.65
CA SER A 66 13.26 -1.77 -17.23
C SER A 66 14.21 -1.62 -18.44
N PRO A 67 15.21 -0.71 -18.37
CA PRO A 67 16.18 -0.51 -19.44
C PRO A 67 16.98 -1.75 -19.82
N ASN A 68 17.09 -2.72 -18.93
CA ASN A 68 17.79 -3.99 -19.17
C ASN A 68 16.91 -5.07 -19.83
N GLY A 69 15.63 -4.76 -20.10
CA GLY A 69 14.64 -5.67 -20.69
C GLY A 69 14.17 -6.81 -19.78
N LYS A 70 14.54 -6.78 -18.48
CA LYS A 70 14.11 -7.80 -17.51
C LYS A 70 12.91 -7.31 -16.71
N SER A 71 12.02 -8.23 -16.33
CA SER A 71 10.91 -7.92 -15.43
C SER A 71 11.40 -7.46 -14.07
N TYR A 72 10.73 -6.46 -13.47
CA TYR A 72 10.94 -6.05 -12.08
C TYR A 72 10.68 -7.18 -11.08
N GLY A 73 9.85 -8.16 -11.45
CA GLY A 73 9.64 -9.38 -10.66
C GLY A 73 10.92 -10.16 -10.36
N ASN A 74 11.95 -10.05 -11.20
CA ASN A 74 13.25 -10.69 -10.98
C ASN A 74 14.05 -10.04 -9.82
N LEU A 75 13.65 -8.88 -9.33
CA LEU A 75 14.26 -8.20 -8.19
C LEU A 75 13.75 -8.73 -6.85
N ILE A 76 12.65 -9.51 -6.84
CA ILE A 76 12.07 -10.06 -5.61
C ILE A 76 13.09 -10.98 -4.93
N SER A 77 13.41 -10.67 -3.68
CA SER A 77 14.36 -11.41 -2.86
C SER A 77 13.75 -11.69 -1.49
N PHE A 78 13.62 -12.97 -1.13
CA PHE A 78 13.09 -13.34 0.17
C PHE A 78 14.16 -13.19 1.24
N VAL A 79 13.82 -12.54 2.34
CA VAL A 79 14.71 -12.32 3.48
C VAL A 79 14.09 -12.90 4.75
N LYS A 80 14.93 -13.10 5.79
CA LYS A 80 14.45 -13.60 7.08
C LYS A 80 13.33 -12.70 7.59
N ASP A 81 12.27 -13.32 8.11
CA ASP A 81 11.15 -12.58 8.70
C ASP A 81 11.57 -11.84 9.96
N ARG A 82 10.88 -10.74 10.25
CA ARG A 82 11.13 -9.97 11.48
C ARG A 82 10.44 -10.64 12.68
N PRO A 83 11.03 -10.55 13.88
CA PRO A 83 10.36 -11.02 15.09
C PRO A 83 9.00 -10.31 15.32
N GLY A 84 7.99 -11.06 15.77
CA GLY A 84 6.68 -10.48 16.08
C GLY A 84 5.92 -9.94 14.86
N HIS A 85 6.20 -10.44 13.66
CA HIS A 85 5.52 -9.99 12.45
C HIS A 85 4.11 -10.55 12.40
N ASP A 86 3.11 -9.70 12.65
CA ASP A 86 1.70 -10.08 12.60
C ASP A 86 1.33 -10.67 11.25
N PHE A 87 0.68 -11.83 11.30
CA PHE A 87 0.33 -12.56 10.08
C PHE A 87 -0.77 -11.86 9.28
N ARG A 88 -1.80 -11.33 9.97
CA ARG A 88 -2.97 -10.73 9.30
C ARG A 88 -3.48 -9.51 10.06
N TYR A 89 -3.72 -8.44 9.33
CA TYR A 89 -4.56 -7.33 9.72
C TYR A 89 -5.80 -7.28 8.83
N ALA A 90 -6.97 -7.31 9.46
CA ALA A 90 -8.26 -7.14 8.83
C ALA A 90 -9.02 -6.06 9.60
N ILE A 91 -9.74 -5.23 8.87
CA ILE A 91 -10.47 -4.10 9.43
C ILE A 91 -11.95 -4.27 9.11
N ASP A 92 -12.79 -4.19 10.14
CA ASP A 92 -14.24 -4.09 9.97
C ASP A 92 -14.63 -2.61 9.88
N ALA A 93 -14.96 -2.16 8.67
CA ALA A 93 -15.40 -0.81 8.37
C ALA A 93 -16.94 -0.69 8.28
N SER A 94 -17.70 -1.65 8.80
CA SER A 94 -19.16 -1.66 8.71
C SER A 94 -19.82 -0.48 9.43
N LYS A 95 -19.26 -0.01 10.55
CA LYS A 95 -19.78 1.13 11.30
C LYS A 95 -19.78 2.42 10.47
N ILE A 96 -18.64 2.78 9.88
CA ILE A 96 -18.53 4.00 9.05
C ILE A 96 -19.47 3.95 7.86
N LYS A 97 -19.62 2.76 7.24
CA LYS A 97 -20.57 2.55 6.15
C LYS A 97 -22.01 2.74 6.61
N THR A 98 -22.40 2.14 7.73
CA THR A 98 -23.79 2.15 8.20
C THR A 98 -24.22 3.52 8.72
N GLU A 99 -23.34 4.18 9.49
CA GLU A 99 -23.67 5.42 10.17
C GLU A 99 -23.41 6.66 9.30
N LEU A 100 -22.34 6.65 8.50
CA LEU A 100 -21.93 7.80 7.70
C LEU A 100 -22.07 7.61 6.19
N GLY A 101 -22.47 6.43 5.74
CA GLY A 101 -22.66 6.11 4.32
C GLY A 101 -21.37 6.02 3.51
N TRP A 102 -20.20 6.04 4.18
CA TRP A 102 -18.92 6.01 3.49
C TRP A 102 -18.53 4.60 3.04
N THR A 103 -18.03 4.51 1.81
CA THR A 103 -17.39 3.32 1.25
C THR A 103 -16.24 3.73 0.33
N PRO A 104 -15.18 2.92 0.19
CA PRO A 104 -14.13 3.18 -0.80
C PRO A 104 -14.71 3.33 -2.21
N LYS A 105 -14.18 4.27 -2.99
CA LYS A 105 -14.55 4.50 -4.41
C LYS A 105 -13.68 3.70 -5.36
N GLU A 106 -12.44 3.43 -4.94
CA GLU A 106 -11.46 2.67 -5.73
C GLU A 106 -11.44 1.19 -5.32
N THR A 107 -11.24 0.32 -6.31
CA THR A 107 -10.84 -1.07 -6.07
C THR A 107 -9.34 -1.13 -5.78
N PHE A 108 -8.85 -2.28 -5.29
CA PHE A 108 -7.41 -2.47 -5.14
C PHE A 108 -6.66 -2.24 -6.46
N GLU A 109 -7.17 -2.79 -7.56
CA GLU A 109 -6.53 -2.74 -8.89
C GLU A 109 -6.45 -1.30 -9.41
N SER A 110 -7.54 -0.53 -9.28
CA SER A 110 -7.55 0.86 -9.74
C SER A 110 -6.70 1.76 -8.85
N GLY A 111 -6.77 1.59 -7.53
CA GLY A 111 -6.02 2.38 -6.55
C GLY A 111 -4.51 2.15 -6.62
N ILE A 112 -4.06 0.88 -6.77
CA ILE A 112 -2.63 0.57 -6.86
C ILE A 112 -2.04 1.12 -8.17
N ARG A 113 -2.77 1.07 -9.29
CA ARG A 113 -2.34 1.65 -10.56
C ARG A 113 -2.16 3.16 -10.45
N LYS A 114 -3.16 3.88 -9.93
CA LYS A 114 -3.08 5.33 -9.68
C LYS A 114 -1.91 5.70 -8.77
N THR A 115 -1.67 4.89 -7.74
CA THR A 115 -0.53 5.09 -6.83
C THR A 115 0.80 4.99 -7.57
N ILE A 116 0.98 3.98 -8.44
CA ILE A 116 2.21 3.80 -9.22
C ILE A 116 2.39 4.93 -10.23
N GLU A 117 1.32 5.32 -10.94
CA GLU A 117 1.30 6.46 -11.86
C GLU A 117 1.81 7.72 -11.16
N TRP A 118 1.23 8.01 -10.00
CA TRP A 118 1.63 9.18 -9.21
C TRP A 118 3.13 9.14 -8.85
N TYR A 119 3.65 8.00 -8.41
CA TYR A 119 5.08 7.87 -8.08
C TYR A 119 5.98 8.06 -9.31
N ILE A 120 5.57 7.58 -10.48
CA ILE A 120 6.30 7.78 -11.74
C ILE A 120 6.32 9.25 -12.13
N GLU A 121 5.18 9.93 -12.05
CA GLU A 121 5.02 11.33 -12.46
C GLU A 121 5.65 12.32 -11.48
N ASN A 122 5.73 11.97 -10.20
CA ASN A 122 6.22 12.83 -9.12
C ASN A 122 7.62 12.43 -8.61
N GLU A 123 8.47 11.89 -9.47
CA GLU A 123 9.81 11.39 -9.11
C GLU A 123 10.67 12.44 -8.41
N SER A 124 10.63 13.69 -8.85
CA SER A 124 11.40 14.79 -8.26
C SER A 124 10.98 15.11 -6.81
N TRP A 125 9.72 14.86 -6.46
CA TRP A 125 9.19 15.10 -5.11
C TRP A 125 9.71 14.08 -4.09
N TRP A 126 9.53 12.79 -4.36
CA TRP A 126 9.91 11.75 -3.40
C TRP A 126 11.42 11.51 -3.34
N ARG A 127 12.17 11.74 -4.44
CA ARG A 127 13.64 11.69 -4.42
C ARG A 127 14.24 12.73 -3.48
N LYS A 128 13.72 13.95 -3.43
CA LYS A 128 14.20 14.98 -2.49
C LYS A 128 14.07 14.55 -1.03
N ILE A 129 13.04 13.75 -0.71
CA ILE A 129 12.84 13.23 0.64
C ILE A 129 13.86 12.12 0.92
N GLN A 130 14.05 11.19 -0.02
CA GLN A 130 14.98 10.07 0.13
C GLN A 130 16.44 10.53 0.24
N ASP A 131 16.86 11.45 -0.62
CA ASP A 131 18.26 11.93 -0.68
C ASP A 131 18.67 12.71 0.58
N LYS A 132 17.73 13.22 1.38
CA LYS A 132 18.03 14.04 2.56
C LYS A 132 17.96 13.29 3.89
N THR A 133 17.13 12.27 4.01
CA THR A 133 16.77 11.72 5.33
C THR A 133 16.66 10.21 5.41
N TYR A 134 16.57 9.49 4.31
CA TYR A 134 16.26 8.07 4.32
C TYR A 134 17.22 7.25 3.45
N ASN A 135 18.08 6.47 4.10
CA ASN A 135 19.08 5.62 3.45
C ASN A 135 18.55 4.26 2.96
N GLN A 136 17.24 4.03 3.00
CA GLN A 136 16.60 2.77 2.61
C GLN A 136 17.11 1.57 3.44
N GLU A 137 17.48 1.77 4.69
CA GLU A 137 17.88 0.71 5.58
C GLU A 137 16.71 -0.20 5.95
N ARG A 138 17.02 -1.48 6.15
CA ARG A 138 16.02 -2.46 6.55
C ARG A 138 15.50 -2.13 7.95
N LEU A 139 14.19 -1.98 8.09
CA LEU A 139 13.55 -1.76 9.38
C LEU A 139 13.48 -3.06 10.20
N GLY A 140 13.69 -2.96 11.51
CA GLY A 140 13.51 -4.08 12.42
C GLY A 140 14.71 -5.05 12.49
N LEU A 141 15.93 -4.57 12.29
CA LEU A 141 17.16 -5.28 12.62
C LEU A 141 17.53 -5.05 14.08
#